data_85ad0a29a33be61e2e1b78fbedb394aa
#
_entry.id   85ad0a29a33be61e2e1b78fbedb394aa
#
_cell.length_a   1.000
_cell.length_b   1.000
_cell.length_c   1.000
_cell.angle_alpha   90.00
_cell.angle_beta   90.00
_cell.angle_gamma   90.00
#
_symmetry.space_group_name_H-M   'P 1'
#
loop_
_entity.id
_entity.type
_entity.pdbx_description
1 polymer ?
#
loop_
_entity_poly.entity_id
_entity_poly.type
_entity_poly.pdbx_seq_one_letter_code
_entity_poly.pdbx_strand_id
1 'polypeptide(L)'
;MGKTIIEKILAKAVGKSEVSPGEYVQFDAARIDHPFVITGTDMAEHFGKWKNKGWKLFDTSKIIFAPEHCGSWTRLGSPTTNRENHHRNVEWLKDLGVPEKNILELGRIGNCHHLAIEKTLALPGSVYFSAITDGHAITVGGVGCFGSCLSASSSSFLRSGWAWFRIPESIKFNITGKLQDGVMGRDVYEYILGQIGPNGAIYQVMEFTGPVMDEMGMDGRLSMCCLAMFTGAKLGIVNPDEKVIDWFKARTKVPFEPQVSDSDAKYAKTYEYDVSKIEPQVVVPPHRHTVKNIADVEGTKITTAFIGSCASGRDDDLRMAARILEGRKVHPSVMLNITPGTSDTMRRVDKEGIIQTLLEAEAYVCAPGCGMCPGFYTPLAKNEVCIASSTTNYPGRMGDESAQVYLGSPATVAASAIEGKITDPRKYL
;
A
#
# COMPACT_ATOMS: atom_id res chain seq x y z
N MET A 1 -9.57 -28.14 15.42
CA MET A 1 -8.69 -27.06 15.89
C MET A 1 -8.94 -25.88 14.99
N GLY A 2 -9.25 -24.73 15.56
CA GLY A 2 -9.58 -23.54 14.77
C GLY A 2 -8.44 -23.06 13.88
N LYS A 3 -8.79 -22.47 12.75
CA LYS A 3 -7.89 -22.03 11.71
C LYS A 3 -7.87 -20.50 11.62
N THR A 4 -6.72 -19.94 11.32
CA THR A 4 -6.58 -18.52 11.01
C THR A 4 -7.17 -18.17 9.64
N ILE A 5 -7.51 -16.90 9.43
CA ILE A 5 -7.98 -16.41 8.12
C ILE A 5 -7.03 -16.84 6.98
N ILE A 6 -5.72 -16.79 7.22
CA ILE A 6 -4.71 -17.15 6.21
C ILE A 6 -4.75 -18.64 5.89
N GLU A 7 -4.85 -19.52 6.88
CA GLU A 7 -4.95 -20.95 6.61
C GLU A 7 -6.20 -21.26 5.80
N LYS A 8 -7.33 -20.62 6.06
CA LYS A 8 -8.58 -20.80 5.30
C LYS A 8 -8.46 -20.29 3.86
N ILE A 9 -7.98 -19.07 3.67
CA ILE A 9 -7.80 -18.51 2.33
C ILE A 9 -6.85 -19.38 1.49
N LEU A 10 -5.70 -19.77 2.07
CA LEU A 10 -4.69 -20.54 1.34
C LEU A 10 -5.14 -21.98 1.08
N ALA A 11 -5.84 -22.63 2.02
CA ALA A 11 -6.43 -23.95 1.78
C ALA A 11 -7.38 -23.94 0.57
N LYS A 12 -8.30 -22.96 0.56
CA LYS A 12 -9.24 -22.76 -0.55
C LYS A 12 -8.49 -22.52 -1.87
N ALA A 13 -7.50 -21.64 -1.87
CA ALA A 13 -6.74 -21.29 -3.08
C ALA A 13 -5.97 -22.46 -3.70
N VAL A 14 -5.53 -23.42 -2.88
CA VAL A 14 -4.82 -24.63 -3.36
C VAL A 14 -5.72 -25.86 -3.50
N GLY A 15 -7.02 -25.71 -3.22
CA GLY A 15 -8.02 -26.81 -3.35
C GLY A 15 -7.85 -27.91 -2.31
N LYS A 16 -7.37 -27.56 -1.10
CA LYS A 16 -7.28 -28.47 0.05
C LYS A 16 -8.38 -28.15 1.05
N SER A 17 -8.75 -29.16 1.85
CA SER A 17 -9.68 -28.96 2.98
C SER A 17 -9.05 -28.12 4.09
N GLU A 18 -7.74 -28.25 4.30
CA GLU A 18 -6.96 -27.49 5.27
C GLU A 18 -5.48 -27.43 4.86
N VAL A 19 -4.77 -26.44 5.42
CA VAL A 19 -3.32 -26.34 5.37
C VAL A 19 -2.79 -26.02 6.77
N SER A 20 -1.48 -26.19 6.97
CA SER A 20 -0.82 -25.90 8.25
C SER A 20 0.41 -25.03 8.06
N PRO A 21 0.77 -24.17 9.03
CA PRO A 21 2.00 -23.41 8.99
C PRO A 21 3.24 -24.31 8.75
N GLY A 22 4.14 -23.84 7.89
CA GLY A 22 5.33 -24.57 7.50
C GLY A 22 5.14 -25.53 6.31
N GLU A 23 3.91 -25.86 5.96
CA GLU A 23 3.59 -26.71 4.81
C GLU A 23 3.95 -26.00 3.49
N TYR A 24 4.53 -26.74 2.53
CA TYR A 24 4.73 -26.25 1.17
C TYR A 24 3.54 -26.63 0.30
N VAL A 25 2.97 -25.64 -0.35
CA VAL A 25 1.83 -25.81 -1.26
C VAL A 25 2.16 -25.26 -2.64
N GLN A 26 1.43 -25.75 -3.64
CA GLN A 26 1.51 -25.24 -5.01
C GLN A 26 0.23 -24.52 -5.36
N PHE A 27 0.35 -23.25 -5.73
CA PHE A 27 -0.72 -22.50 -6.39
C PHE A 27 -0.78 -22.88 -7.86
N ASP A 28 -1.98 -23.10 -8.33
CA ASP A 28 -2.30 -23.28 -9.74
C ASP A 28 -3.22 -22.15 -10.18
N ALA A 29 -2.74 -21.33 -11.09
CA ALA A 29 -3.47 -20.18 -11.63
C ALA A 29 -4.80 -20.57 -12.29
N ALA A 30 -4.93 -21.81 -12.79
CA ALA A 30 -6.17 -22.30 -13.37
C ALA A 30 -7.30 -22.38 -12.32
N ARG A 31 -6.95 -22.54 -11.04
CA ARG A 31 -7.91 -22.62 -9.91
C ARG A 31 -8.21 -21.26 -9.27
N ILE A 32 -7.46 -20.24 -9.64
CA ILE A 32 -7.62 -18.90 -9.07
C ILE A 32 -8.47 -18.07 -10.02
N ASP A 33 -9.70 -17.75 -9.62
CA ASP A 33 -10.67 -17.01 -10.45
C ASP A 33 -10.40 -15.50 -10.54
N HIS A 34 -9.24 -15.05 -10.04
CA HIS A 34 -8.88 -13.64 -10.00
C HIS A 34 -7.73 -13.30 -10.93
N PRO A 35 -7.68 -12.06 -11.46
CA PRO A 35 -6.60 -11.64 -12.33
C PRO A 35 -5.28 -11.48 -11.59
N PHE A 36 -4.18 -11.61 -12.34
CA PHE A 36 -2.82 -11.32 -11.90
C PHE A 36 -2.42 -9.94 -12.39
N VAL A 37 -2.02 -9.08 -11.48
CA VAL A 37 -1.63 -7.73 -11.84
C VAL A 37 -0.14 -7.67 -12.12
N ILE A 38 0.21 -7.18 -13.28
CA ILE A 38 1.58 -6.91 -13.68
C ILE A 38 1.83 -5.40 -13.55
N THR A 39 2.91 -5.05 -12.87
CA THR A 39 3.40 -3.68 -12.75
C THR A 39 4.87 -3.66 -13.14
N GLY A 40 5.42 -2.57 -13.60
CA GLY A 40 6.85 -2.44 -13.83
C GLY A 40 7.25 -1.96 -15.23
N THR A 41 8.41 -1.33 -15.34
CA THR A 41 8.94 -0.75 -16.58
C THR A 41 9.79 -1.72 -17.40
N ASP A 42 10.46 -2.68 -16.74
CA ASP A 42 11.49 -3.51 -17.37
C ASP A 42 10.94 -4.78 -17.99
N MET A 43 9.64 -4.83 -18.14
CA MET A 43 8.94 -6.02 -18.59
C MET A 43 9.27 -6.38 -20.03
N ALA A 44 9.31 -5.38 -20.92
CA ALA A 44 9.61 -5.62 -22.33
C ALA A 44 10.98 -6.27 -22.51
N GLU A 45 11.97 -5.92 -21.70
CA GLU A 45 13.29 -6.55 -21.76
C GLU A 45 13.26 -8.00 -21.28
N HIS A 46 12.64 -8.26 -20.14
CA HIS A 46 12.50 -9.61 -19.60
C HIS A 46 11.69 -10.50 -20.51
N PHE A 47 10.62 -10.01 -21.03
CA PHE A 47 9.68 -10.76 -21.85
C PHE A 47 10.14 -10.86 -23.30
N GLY A 48 10.85 -9.88 -23.84
CA GLY A 48 11.48 -9.99 -25.14
C GLY A 48 12.43 -11.18 -25.22
N LYS A 49 13.20 -11.42 -24.14
CA LYS A 49 14.04 -12.61 -24.00
C LYS A 49 13.26 -13.93 -24.04
N TRP A 50 12.00 -13.92 -23.59
CA TRP A 50 11.13 -15.12 -23.59
C TRP A 50 10.43 -15.34 -24.91
N LYS A 51 9.94 -14.27 -25.56
CA LYS A 51 9.35 -14.36 -26.90
C LYS A 51 10.35 -14.98 -27.88
N ASN A 52 11.62 -14.57 -27.82
CA ASN A 52 12.68 -15.15 -28.65
C ASN A 52 12.97 -16.62 -28.35
N LYS A 53 12.56 -17.13 -27.19
CA LYS A 53 12.64 -18.56 -26.80
C LYS A 53 11.35 -19.33 -27.05
N GLY A 54 10.36 -18.72 -27.69
CA GLY A 54 9.06 -19.33 -27.96
C GLY A 54 8.16 -19.50 -26.71
N TRP A 55 8.45 -18.80 -25.63
CA TRP A 55 7.65 -18.90 -24.41
C TRP A 55 6.32 -18.13 -24.55
N LYS A 56 5.27 -18.69 -23.98
CA LYS A 56 3.93 -18.09 -23.92
C LYS A 56 3.53 -17.85 -22.48
N LEU A 57 2.62 -16.91 -22.28
CA LEU A 57 1.92 -16.74 -21.02
C LEU A 57 0.91 -17.89 -20.82
N PHE A 58 0.73 -18.32 -19.57
CA PHE A 58 -0.14 -19.47 -19.29
C PHE A 58 -1.62 -19.19 -19.61
N ASP A 59 -2.10 -17.98 -19.26
CA ASP A 59 -3.46 -17.51 -19.54
C ASP A 59 -3.48 -15.97 -19.63
N THR A 60 -3.53 -15.47 -20.84
CA THR A 60 -3.48 -14.01 -21.09
C THR A 60 -4.77 -13.31 -20.64
N SER A 61 -5.89 -14.03 -20.53
CA SER A 61 -7.16 -13.45 -20.12
C SER A 61 -7.18 -13.01 -18.66
N LYS A 62 -6.35 -13.67 -17.83
CA LYS A 62 -6.20 -13.39 -16.39
C LYS A 62 -5.15 -12.32 -16.08
N ILE A 63 -4.43 -11.83 -17.06
CA ILE A 63 -3.38 -10.85 -16.84
C ILE A 63 -3.95 -9.44 -16.96
N ILE A 64 -3.70 -8.62 -15.94
CA ILE A 64 -4.00 -7.18 -15.98
C ILE A 64 -2.67 -6.42 -15.87
N PHE A 65 -2.44 -5.51 -16.76
CA PHE A 65 -1.32 -4.60 -16.72
C PHE A 65 -1.73 -3.26 -16.09
N ALA A 66 -1.15 -2.95 -14.93
CA ALA A 66 -1.29 -1.67 -14.26
C ALA A 66 0.04 -0.93 -14.33
N PRO A 67 0.21 0.06 -15.23
CA PRO A 67 1.50 0.68 -15.54
C PRO A 67 2.01 1.65 -14.48
N GLU A 68 1.39 1.72 -13.34
CA GLU A 68 1.84 2.51 -12.21
C GLU A 68 3.14 1.94 -11.63
N HIS A 69 4.02 2.72 -11.02
CA HIS A 69 5.46 2.50 -10.80
C HIS A 69 6.31 2.47 -12.08
N CYS A 70 5.66 2.43 -13.21
CA CYS A 70 6.27 2.51 -14.52
C CYS A 70 6.13 3.88 -15.10
N GLY A 71 5.47 4.72 -14.37
CA GLY A 71 5.32 6.11 -14.78
C GLY A 71 6.68 6.61 -15.12
N SER A 72 6.76 7.22 -16.22
CA SER A 72 7.76 8.01 -16.87
C SER A 72 8.93 8.57 -16.02
N TRP A 73 9.14 8.16 -14.78
CA TRP A 73 9.90 8.90 -13.78
C TRP A 73 10.83 8.01 -12.96
N THR A 74 11.28 6.90 -13.51
CA THR A 74 12.23 6.06 -12.76
C THR A 74 13.60 6.72 -12.68
N ARG A 75 14.34 6.44 -11.62
CA ARG A 75 15.72 6.82 -11.44
C ARG A 75 16.67 6.35 -12.55
N LEU A 76 16.25 5.38 -13.35
CA LEU A 76 17.08 4.66 -14.31
C LEU A 76 17.03 5.22 -15.72
N GLY A 77 16.32 6.35 -15.95
CA GLY A 77 16.26 6.91 -17.28
C GLY A 77 15.60 8.28 -17.35
N SER A 78 15.66 8.91 -18.50
CA SER A 78 14.93 10.14 -18.75
C SER A 78 13.42 9.88 -18.80
N PRO A 79 12.57 10.88 -18.55
CA PRO A 79 11.13 10.77 -18.73
C PRO A 79 10.72 10.21 -20.08
N THR A 80 11.45 10.56 -21.14
CA THR A 80 11.23 10.07 -22.50
C THR A 80 11.46 8.55 -22.60
N THR A 81 12.58 8.05 -22.09
CA THR A 81 12.92 6.62 -22.11
C THR A 81 11.87 5.79 -21.37
N ASN A 82 11.37 6.29 -20.25
CA ASN A 82 10.35 5.58 -19.49
C ASN A 82 9.01 5.52 -20.23
N ARG A 83 8.64 6.58 -20.93
CA ARG A 83 7.45 6.60 -21.77
C ARG A 83 7.57 5.64 -22.95
N GLU A 84 8.73 5.58 -23.59
CA GLU A 84 9.04 4.60 -24.65
C GLU A 84 8.97 3.15 -24.14
N ASN A 85 9.50 2.89 -22.94
CA ASN A 85 9.40 1.58 -22.29
C ASN A 85 7.94 1.20 -22.02
N HIS A 86 7.12 2.17 -21.59
CA HIS A 86 5.69 1.92 -21.41
C HIS A 86 5.02 1.52 -22.73
N HIS A 87 5.27 2.26 -23.82
CA HIS A 87 4.71 1.91 -25.13
C HIS A 87 5.14 0.52 -25.57
N ARG A 88 6.43 0.19 -25.45
CA ARG A 88 6.95 -1.15 -25.76
C ARG A 88 6.29 -2.24 -24.90
N ASN A 89 6.07 -2.00 -23.62
CA ASN A 89 5.37 -2.94 -22.75
C ASN A 89 3.94 -3.20 -23.22
N VAL A 90 3.21 -2.13 -23.60
CA VAL A 90 1.84 -2.24 -24.10
C VAL A 90 1.78 -3.03 -25.42
N GLU A 91 2.59 -2.66 -26.39
CA GLU A 91 2.67 -3.36 -27.67
C GLU A 91 2.98 -4.84 -27.48
N TRP A 92 3.93 -5.12 -26.64
CA TRP A 92 4.38 -6.47 -26.38
C TRP A 92 3.34 -7.32 -25.63
N LEU A 93 2.60 -6.76 -24.68
CA LEU A 93 1.49 -7.46 -24.03
C LEU A 93 0.35 -7.76 -25.02
N LYS A 94 0.06 -6.84 -25.94
CA LYS A 94 -0.88 -7.07 -27.05
C LYS A 94 -0.39 -8.21 -27.98
N ASP A 95 0.88 -8.21 -28.32
CA ASP A 95 1.50 -9.27 -29.14
C ASP A 95 1.46 -10.66 -28.45
N LEU A 96 1.47 -10.69 -27.13
CA LEU A 96 1.32 -11.91 -26.35
C LEU A 96 -0.15 -12.34 -26.19
N GLY A 97 -1.10 -11.55 -26.66
CA GLY A 97 -2.53 -11.84 -26.61
C GLY A 97 -3.22 -11.41 -25.31
N VAL A 98 -2.62 -10.49 -24.54
CA VAL A 98 -3.31 -9.87 -23.40
C VAL A 98 -4.46 -8.99 -23.93
N PRO A 99 -5.70 -9.19 -23.49
CA PRO A 99 -6.82 -8.39 -23.95
C PRO A 99 -6.64 -6.90 -23.67
N GLU A 100 -6.98 -6.03 -24.62
CA GLU A 100 -6.78 -4.59 -24.48
C GLU A 100 -7.50 -4.00 -23.26
N LYS A 101 -8.68 -4.52 -22.92
CA LYS A 101 -9.43 -4.13 -21.71
C LYS A 101 -8.67 -4.38 -20.40
N ASN A 102 -7.68 -5.26 -20.43
CA ASN A 102 -6.84 -5.63 -19.29
C ASN A 102 -5.55 -4.79 -19.23
N ILE A 103 -5.30 -3.94 -20.21
CA ILE A 103 -4.16 -3.02 -20.23
C ILE A 103 -4.68 -1.66 -19.76
N LEU A 104 -4.38 -1.34 -18.49
CA LEU A 104 -4.85 -0.11 -17.88
C LEU A 104 -4.01 1.08 -18.37
N GLU A 105 -4.67 2.19 -18.69
CA GLU A 105 -3.99 3.34 -19.27
C GLU A 105 -3.13 4.10 -18.25
N LEU A 106 -1.90 4.42 -18.65
CA LEU A 106 -0.99 5.25 -17.87
C LEU A 106 -1.60 6.64 -17.60
N GLY A 107 -1.47 7.09 -16.35
CA GLY A 107 -1.85 8.44 -15.93
C GLY A 107 -3.35 8.67 -15.74
N ARG A 108 -4.20 7.69 -16.07
CA ARG A 108 -5.65 7.85 -15.90
C ARG A 108 -6.21 7.21 -14.65
N ILE A 109 -5.46 6.34 -14.01
CA ILE A 109 -6.09 5.41 -13.07
C ILE A 109 -5.53 5.54 -11.67
N GLY A 110 -4.21 5.58 -11.46
CA GLY A 110 -3.56 5.77 -10.16
C GLY A 110 -2.66 4.63 -9.73
N ASN A 111 -2.37 4.59 -8.43
CA ASN A 111 -1.51 3.61 -7.80
C ASN A 111 -2.06 2.18 -7.92
N CYS A 112 -1.24 1.23 -8.35
CA CYS A 112 -1.67 -0.15 -8.65
C CYS A 112 -2.28 -0.88 -7.44
N HIS A 113 -1.82 -0.61 -6.22
CA HIS A 113 -2.35 -1.26 -5.02
C HIS A 113 -3.69 -0.66 -4.57
N HIS A 114 -3.91 0.63 -4.81
CA HIS A 114 -5.23 1.25 -4.65
C HIS A 114 -6.19 0.74 -5.72
N LEU A 115 -5.72 0.62 -6.97
CA LEU A 115 -6.51 0.05 -8.06
C LEU A 115 -6.93 -1.40 -7.80
N ALA A 116 -6.09 -2.20 -7.13
CA ALA A 116 -6.45 -3.55 -6.74
C ALA A 116 -7.75 -3.59 -5.93
N ILE A 117 -7.99 -2.59 -5.08
CA ILE A 117 -9.21 -2.44 -4.30
C ILE A 117 -10.31 -1.79 -5.16
N GLU A 118 -10.05 -0.61 -5.72
CA GLU A 118 -11.05 0.19 -6.46
C GLU A 118 -11.65 -0.54 -7.67
N LYS A 119 -10.87 -1.35 -8.35
CA LYS A 119 -11.30 -2.17 -9.49
C LYS A 119 -11.70 -3.59 -9.09
N THR A 120 -11.83 -3.85 -7.78
CA THR A 120 -12.23 -5.15 -7.23
C THR A 120 -11.40 -6.32 -7.76
N LEU A 121 -10.09 -6.08 -7.98
CA LEU A 121 -9.13 -7.10 -8.41
C LEU A 121 -8.67 -7.97 -7.24
N ALA A 122 -8.78 -7.48 -6.02
CA ALA A 122 -8.55 -8.18 -4.77
C ALA A 122 -9.86 -8.21 -3.97
N LEU A 123 -10.37 -9.40 -3.70
CA LEU A 123 -11.66 -9.61 -3.02
C LEU A 123 -11.46 -10.23 -1.65
N PRO A 124 -12.31 -9.93 -0.65
CA PRO A 124 -12.27 -10.59 0.65
C PRO A 124 -12.32 -12.11 0.54
N GLY A 125 -11.40 -12.80 1.24
CA GLY A 125 -11.30 -14.27 1.19
C GLY A 125 -10.62 -14.84 -0.05
N SER A 126 -10.04 -14.00 -0.92
CA SER A 126 -9.31 -14.41 -2.11
C SER A 126 -7.79 -14.24 -1.97
N VAL A 127 -7.05 -14.65 -3.00
CA VAL A 127 -5.63 -14.39 -3.16
C VAL A 127 -5.40 -13.37 -4.25
N TYR A 128 -4.47 -12.44 -4.03
CA TYR A 128 -4.04 -11.42 -4.97
C TYR A 128 -2.54 -11.51 -5.18
N PHE A 129 -2.13 -11.75 -6.42
CA PHE A 129 -0.72 -11.77 -6.77
C PHE A 129 -0.36 -10.55 -7.63
N SER A 130 0.62 -9.80 -7.16
CA SER A 130 1.34 -8.84 -7.99
C SER A 130 2.56 -9.54 -8.59
N ALA A 131 2.60 -9.63 -9.90
CA ALA A 131 3.78 -10.06 -10.58
C ALA A 131 4.78 -8.90 -10.63
N ILE A 132 6.06 -9.22 -10.38
CA ILE A 132 7.18 -8.31 -10.25
C ILE A 132 7.30 -7.71 -8.83
N THR A 133 8.34 -7.00 -8.56
CA THR A 133 9.04 -6.78 -7.32
C THR A 133 8.38 -5.89 -6.25
N ASP A 134 7.07 -5.65 -6.29
CA ASP A 134 6.46 -4.72 -5.33
C ASP A 134 5.85 -5.41 -4.09
N GLY A 135 6.54 -5.30 -2.96
CA GLY A 135 6.09 -5.83 -1.67
C GLY A 135 4.78 -5.23 -1.15
N HIS A 136 4.38 -4.04 -1.62
CA HIS A 136 3.15 -3.39 -1.16
C HIS A 136 1.85 -4.06 -1.70
N ALA A 137 1.96 -5.11 -2.50
CA ALA A 137 0.82 -6.00 -2.82
C ALA A 137 0.07 -6.48 -1.56
N ILE A 138 0.75 -6.52 -0.42
CA ILE A 138 0.16 -6.88 0.89
C ILE A 138 -0.88 -5.88 1.40
N THR A 139 -0.97 -4.68 0.82
CA THR A 139 -1.99 -3.67 1.15
C THR A 139 -3.41 -4.28 1.18
N VAL A 140 -3.70 -5.20 0.27
CA VAL A 140 -5.03 -5.83 0.15
C VAL A 140 -5.42 -6.66 1.38
N GLY A 141 -4.50 -6.95 2.28
CA GLY A 141 -4.81 -7.58 3.57
C GLY A 141 -5.76 -6.76 4.44
N GLY A 142 -5.80 -5.43 4.25
CA GLY A 142 -6.75 -4.55 4.95
C GLY A 142 -8.23 -4.81 4.62
N VAL A 143 -8.51 -5.57 3.55
CA VAL A 143 -9.85 -6.04 3.19
C VAL A 143 -10.02 -7.56 3.32
N GLY A 144 -9.12 -8.24 4.03
CA GLY A 144 -9.20 -9.69 4.22
C GLY A 144 -8.84 -10.50 2.96
N CYS A 145 -7.97 -9.98 2.10
CA CYS A 145 -7.44 -10.66 0.93
C CYS A 145 -5.97 -11.04 1.17
N PHE A 146 -5.55 -12.25 0.77
CA PHE A 146 -4.15 -12.62 0.81
C PHE A 146 -3.40 -11.97 -0.36
N GLY A 147 -2.62 -10.93 -0.07
CA GLY A 147 -1.77 -10.26 -1.04
C GLY A 147 -0.32 -10.74 -1.00
N SER A 148 0.28 -11.02 -2.13
CA SER A 148 1.71 -11.35 -2.20
C SER A 148 2.34 -10.89 -3.51
N CYS A 149 3.59 -10.44 -3.40
CA CYS A 149 4.46 -10.25 -4.55
C CYS A 149 5.18 -11.58 -4.84
N LEU A 150 5.20 -12.00 -6.09
CA LEU A 150 5.90 -13.22 -6.52
C LEU A 150 7.39 -13.00 -6.79
N SER A 151 7.85 -11.74 -6.86
CA SER A 151 9.25 -11.36 -7.04
C SER A 151 9.97 -12.17 -8.15
N ALA A 152 11.11 -12.80 -7.86
CA ALA A 152 11.86 -13.60 -8.82
C ALA A 152 11.06 -14.79 -9.42
N SER A 153 10.03 -15.28 -8.72
CA SER A 153 9.16 -16.35 -9.21
C SER A 153 8.11 -15.88 -10.21
N SER A 154 7.93 -14.57 -10.38
CA SER A 154 6.91 -13.98 -11.27
C SER A 154 7.04 -14.47 -12.70
N SER A 155 8.26 -14.55 -13.20
CA SER A 155 8.56 -15.04 -14.54
C SER A 155 8.12 -16.46 -14.76
N SER A 156 8.42 -17.34 -13.80
CA SER A 156 8.03 -18.73 -13.84
C SER A 156 6.53 -18.86 -13.76
N PHE A 157 5.88 -18.15 -12.85
CA PHE A 157 4.45 -18.16 -12.66
C PHE A 157 3.69 -17.69 -13.90
N LEU A 158 4.08 -16.57 -14.50
CA LEU A 158 3.44 -16.05 -15.72
C LEU A 158 3.53 -17.01 -16.91
N ARG A 159 4.56 -17.85 -16.95
CA ARG A 159 4.75 -18.84 -18.01
C ARG A 159 4.02 -20.15 -17.75
N SER A 160 4.09 -20.67 -16.53
CA SER A 160 3.61 -21.99 -16.16
C SER A 160 2.23 -22.01 -15.52
N GLY A 161 1.80 -20.87 -14.98
CA GLY A 161 0.58 -20.77 -14.19
C GLY A 161 0.69 -21.33 -12.78
N TRP A 162 1.88 -21.72 -12.33
CA TRP A 162 2.04 -22.26 -10.99
C TRP A 162 3.20 -21.61 -10.22
N ALA A 163 3.06 -21.55 -8.90
CA ALA A 163 4.09 -21.15 -7.97
C ALA A 163 3.99 -22.00 -6.70
N TRP A 164 5.11 -22.23 -6.05
CA TRP A 164 5.13 -22.84 -4.74
C TRP A 164 5.12 -21.77 -3.64
N PHE A 165 4.56 -22.12 -2.51
CA PHE A 165 4.48 -21.23 -1.36
C PHE A 165 4.59 -22.03 -0.06
N ARG A 166 5.31 -21.48 0.93
CA ARG A 166 5.30 -22.04 2.28
C ARG A 166 4.24 -21.31 3.10
N ILE A 167 3.34 -22.04 3.74
CA ILE A 167 2.29 -21.47 4.58
C ILE A 167 2.95 -20.74 5.78
N PRO A 168 2.73 -19.44 5.97
CA PRO A 168 3.29 -18.70 7.09
C PRO A 168 2.51 -18.97 8.39
N GLU A 169 3.19 -18.83 9.52
CA GLU A 169 2.53 -18.69 10.82
C GLU A 169 1.84 -17.32 10.92
N SER A 170 0.80 -17.22 11.75
CA SER A 170 0.15 -15.96 12.09
C SER A 170 0.52 -15.50 13.51
N ILE A 171 0.77 -14.20 13.64
CA ILE A 171 0.89 -13.49 14.92
C ILE A 171 -0.37 -12.63 15.08
N LYS A 172 -1.01 -12.71 16.23
CA LYS A 172 -2.18 -11.89 16.56
C LYS A 172 -1.76 -10.60 17.24
N PHE A 173 -2.27 -9.48 16.75
CA PHE A 173 -2.16 -8.15 17.37
C PHE A 173 -3.55 -7.70 17.79
N ASN A 174 -3.87 -7.83 19.07
CA ASN A 174 -5.14 -7.36 19.64
C ASN A 174 -4.98 -5.91 20.07
N ILE A 175 -5.69 -5.00 19.40
CA ILE A 175 -5.55 -3.55 19.56
C ILE A 175 -6.79 -3.02 20.25
N THR A 176 -6.60 -2.55 21.49
CA THR A 176 -7.66 -2.09 22.40
C THR A 176 -7.52 -0.60 22.71
N GLY A 177 -8.48 -0.06 23.42
CA GLY A 177 -8.54 1.35 23.78
C GLY A 177 -9.30 2.17 22.75
N LYS A 178 -9.03 3.48 22.70
CA LYS A 178 -9.64 4.42 21.76
C LYS A 178 -8.57 5.34 21.21
N LEU A 179 -8.51 5.48 19.90
CA LEU A 179 -7.57 6.42 19.25
C LEU A 179 -7.93 7.87 19.61
N GLN A 180 -6.91 8.66 19.89
CA GLN A 180 -7.05 10.11 20.01
C GLN A 180 -7.33 10.72 18.63
N ASP A 181 -8.05 11.82 18.58
CA ASP A 181 -8.23 12.57 17.33
C ASP A 181 -6.85 13.01 16.78
N GLY A 182 -6.64 12.85 15.49
CA GLY A 182 -5.33 13.08 14.85
C GLY A 182 -4.36 11.90 14.86
N VAL A 183 -4.66 10.81 15.59
CA VAL A 183 -3.92 9.55 15.53
C VAL A 183 -4.59 8.63 14.52
N MET A 184 -3.85 8.22 13.50
CA MET A 184 -4.36 7.43 12.38
C MET A 184 -3.85 5.97 12.41
N GLY A 185 -4.42 5.10 11.58
CA GLY A 185 -3.98 3.70 11.48
C GLY A 185 -2.48 3.55 11.22
N ARG A 186 -1.88 4.48 10.48
CA ARG A 186 -0.44 4.53 10.30
C ARG A 186 0.31 4.69 11.63
N ASP A 187 -0.13 5.58 12.50
CA ASP A 187 0.53 5.82 13.79
C ASP A 187 0.49 4.55 14.65
N VAL A 188 -0.63 3.81 14.62
CA VAL A 188 -0.75 2.51 15.30
C VAL A 188 0.28 1.52 14.77
N TYR A 189 0.42 1.41 13.45
CA TYR A 189 1.41 0.50 12.87
C TYR A 189 2.85 0.92 13.21
N GLU A 190 3.19 2.21 13.09
CA GLU A 190 4.53 2.69 13.39
C GLU A 190 4.87 2.46 14.88
N TYR A 191 3.91 2.65 15.79
CA TYR A 191 4.08 2.30 17.20
C TYR A 191 4.42 0.80 17.37
N ILE A 192 3.66 -0.08 16.71
CA ILE A 192 3.94 -1.52 16.72
C ILE A 192 5.35 -1.82 16.18
N LEU A 193 5.73 -1.22 15.04
CA LEU A 193 7.06 -1.37 14.47
C LEU A 193 8.15 -0.95 15.47
N GLY A 194 7.94 0.16 16.18
CA GLY A 194 8.86 0.63 17.24
C GLY A 194 9.03 -0.37 18.38
N GLN A 195 7.99 -1.16 18.69
CA GLN A 195 8.00 -2.14 19.77
C GLN A 195 8.64 -3.48 19.36
N ILE A 196 8.33 -4.00 18.17
CA ILE A 196 8.79 -5.33 17.76
C ILE A 196 10.02 -5.30 16.83
N GLY A 197 10.37 -4.12 16.29
CA GLY A 197 11.49 -3.92 15.40
C GLY A 197 11.30 -4.48 13.98
N PRO A 198 12.33 -4.29 13.12
CA PRO A 198 12.24 -4.63 11.68
C PRO A 198 12.23 -6.15 11.42
N ASN A 199 12.54 -6.96 12.40
CA ASN A 199 12.59 -8.42 12.31
C ASN A 199 11.50 -9.11 13.16
N GLY A 200 10.54 -8.34 13.67
CA GLY A 200 9.56 -8.82 14.63
C GLY A 200 8.54 -9.82 14.08
N ALA A 201 8.40 -9.92 12.75
CA ALA A 201 7.43 -10.79 12.09
C ALA A 201 7.99 -11.47 10.82
N ILE A 202 9.29 -11.81 10.80
CA ILE A 202 9.93 -12.40 9.60
C ILE A 202 9.15 -13.62 9.10
N TYR A 203 8.70 -13.54 7.84
CA TYR A 203 7.94 -14.57 7.15
C TYR A 203 6.63 -14.98 7.85
N GLN A 204 6.11 -14.18 8.75
CA GLN A 204 4.86 -14.41 9.47
C GLN A 204 3.78 -13.44 8.97
N VAL A 205 2.52 -13.74 9.29
CA VAL A 205 1.38 -12.86 9.04
C VAL A 205 1.08 -12.08 10.31
N MET A 206 0.90 -10.78 10.19
CA MET A 206 0.42 -9.92 11.25
C MET A 206 -1.10 -9.80 11.12
N GLU A 207 -1.86 -10.51 11.96
CA GLU A 207 -3.32 -10.38 12.01
C GLU A 207 -3.72 -9.33 13.03
N PHE A 208 -4.22 -8.20 12.53
CA PHE A 208 -4.68 -7.08 13.36
C PHE A 208 -6.15 -7.27 13.74
N THR A 209 -6.44 -7.25 15.03
CA THR A 209 -7.75 -7.52 15.61
C THR A 209 -8.07 -6.56 16.76
N GLY A 210 -9.26 -6.67 17.32
CA GLY A 210 -9.69 -5.91 18.50
C GLY A 210 -10.55 -4.70 18.18
N PRO A 211 -11.16 -4.07 19.20
CA PRO A 211 -12.18 -3.05 19.01
C PRO A 211 -11.70 -1.84 18.21
N VAL A 212 -10.43 -1.47 18.31
CA VAL A 212 -9.86 -0.38 17.50
C VAL A 212 -9.90 -0.72 16.02
N MET A 213 -9.66 -1.98 15.64
CA MET A 213 -9.74 -2.41 14.25
C MET A 213 -11.18 -2.45 13.73
N ASP A 214 -12.14 -2.81 14.59
CA ASP A 214 -13.57 -2.83 14.26
C ASP A 214 -14.11 -1.41 14.00
N GLU A 215 -13.63 -0.41 14.75
CA GLU A 215 -13.98 1.00 14.56
C GLU A 215 -13.23 1.64 13.37
N MET A 216 -11.98 1.22 13.10
CA MET A 216 -11.11 1.80 12.08
C MET A 216 -11.72 1.66 10.68
N GLY A 217 -11.71 2.76 9.93
CA GLY A 217 -12.08 2.78 8.52
C GLY A 217 -11.18 1.90 7.65
N MET A 218 -11.69 1.53 6.48
CA MET A 218 -10.97 0.66 5.54
C MET A 218 -9.60 1.25 5.16
N ASP A 219 -9.49 2.56 4.99
CA ASP A 219 -8.25 3.23 4.58
C ASP A 219 -7.14 3.09 5.64
N GLY A 220 -7.49 3.20 6.92
CA GLY A 220 -6.55 2.96 8.01
C GLY A 220 -6.05 1.51 8.06
N ARG A 221 -6.96 0.53 7.87
CA ARG A 221 -6.62 -0.90 7.79
C ARG A 221 -5.69 -1.19 6.62
N LEU A 222 -5.97 -0.62 5.44
CA LEU A 222 -5.13 -0.73 4.25
C LEU A 222 -3.74 -0.13 4.47
N SER A 223 -3.66 1.01 5.16
CA SER A 223 -2.38 1.64 5.51
C SER A 223 -1.54 0.74 6.42
N MET A 224 -2.11 0.21 7.51
CA MET A 224 -1.42 -0.72 8.42
C MET A 224 -0.91 -1.95 7.68
N CYS A 225 -1.76 -2.58 6.86
CA CYS A 225 -1.38 -3.77 6.09
C CYS A 225 -0.31 -3.47 5.04
N CYS A 226 -0.37 -2.30 4.38
CA CYS A 226 0.66 -1.84 3.45
C CYS A 226 2.05 -1.76 4.10
N LEU A 227 2.10 -1.30 5.34
CA LEU A 227 3.34 -1.06 6.08
C LEU A 227 3.89 -2.33 6.74
N ALA A 228 3.10 -3.38 6.89
CA ALA A 228 3.49 -4.61 7.62
C ALA A 228 4.79 -5.24 7.13
N MET A 229 5.17 -5.05 5.87
CA MET A 229 6.44 -5.55 5.33
C MET A 229 7.68 -5.04 6.06
N PHE A 230 7.61 -3.90 6.75
CA PHE A 230 8.77 -3.31 7.43
C PHE A 230 9.13 -3.98 8.76
N THR A 231 8.33 -4.93 9.21
CA THR A 231 8.66 -5.87 10.29
C THR A 231 9.16 -7.22 9.78
N GLY A 232 9.37 -7.35 8.46
CA GLY A 232 9.69 -8.63 7.81
C GLY A 232 8.46 -9.51 7.54
N ALA A 233 7.26 -9.01 7.82
CA ALA A 233 6.03 -9.78 7.64
C ALA A 233 5.78 -10.15 6.18
N LYS A 234 5.20 -11.33 5.98
CA LYS A 234 4.73 -11.80 4.68
C LYS A 234 3.45 -11.07 4.26
N LEU A 235 2.63 -10.69 5.26
CA LEU A 235 1.35 -10.00 5.07
C LEU A 235 0.91 -9.36 6.39
N GLY A 236 0.27 -8.18 6.33
CA GLY A 236 -0.64 -7.70 7.36
C GLY A 236 -2.07 -8.01 6.91
N ILE A 237 -2.94 -8.47 7.81
CA ILE A 237 -4.32 -8.80 7.46
C ILE A 237 -5.29 -8.39 8.55
N VAL A 238 -6.51 -8.01 8.14
CA VAL A 238 -7.65 -7.73 9.02
C VAL A 238 -8.82 -8.62 8.59
N ASN A 239 -9.53 -9.19 9.55
CA ASN A 239 -10.76 -9.92 9.25
C ASN A 239 -11.78 -8.96 8.60
N PRO A 240 -12.33 -9.29 7.42
CA PRO A 240 -13.29 -8.42 6.76
C PRO A 240 -14.61 -8.38 7.54
N ASP A 241 -15.09 -7.18 7.83
CA ASP A 241 -16.37 -6.93 8.48
C ASP A 241 -17.46 -6.58 7.47
N GLU A 242 -18.67 -6.30 7.96
CA GLU A 242 -19.81 -5.93 7.11
C GLU A 242 -19.53 -4.67 6.29
N LYS A 243 -18.80 -3.67 6.83
CA LYS A 243 -18.44 -2.45 6.09
C LYS A 243 -17.63 -2.78 4.84
N VAL A 244 -16.64 -3.67 4.96
CA VAL A 244 -15.82 -4.13 3.83
C VAL A 244 -16.65 -4.95 2.86
N ILE A 245 -17.46 -5.88 3.35
CA ILE A 245 -18.30 -6.76 2.52
C ILE A 245 -19.29 -5.93 1.71
N ASP A 246 -19.98 -4.99 2.31
CA ASP A 246 -20.97 -4.14 1.65
C ASP A 246 -20.31 -3.19 0.64
N TRP A 247 -19.11 -2.68 0.97
CA TRP A 247 -18.33 -1.88 0.02
C TRP A 247 -18.05 -2.63 -1.28
N PHE A 248 -17.68 -3.92 -1.20
CA PHE A 248 -17.43 -4.75 -2.37
C PHE A 248 -18.73 -5.16 -3.08
N LYS A 249 -19.78 -5.56 -2.37
CA LYS A 249 -21.09 -5.90 -2.96
C LYS A 249 -21.67 -4.76 -3.80
N ALA A 250 -21.44 -3.51 -3.37
CA ALA A 250 -21.89 -2.33 -4.12
C ALA A 250 -21.09 -2.10 -5.43
N ARG A 251 -19.92 -2.73 -5.62
CA ARG A 251 -18.98 -2.43 -6.71
C ARG A 251 -18.72 -3.58 -7.68
N THR A 252 -18.96 -4.81 -7.26
CA THR A 252 -18.74 -5.97 -8.12
C THR A 252 -19.90 -6.95 -8.09
N LYS A 253 -20.08 -7.65 -9.20
CA LYS A 253 -20.97 -8.81 -9.31
C LYS A 253 -20.19 -10.14 -9.24
N VAL A 254 -18.86 -10.07 -9.17
CA VAL A 254 -18.02 -11.26 -9.01
C VAL A 254 -18.31 -11.86 -7.64
N PRO A 255 -18.70 -13.14 -7.55
CA PRO A 255 -18.92 -13.80 -6.27
C PRO A 255 -17.62 -13.84 -5.46
N PHE A 256 -17.71 -13.59 -4.16
CA PHE A 256 -16.61 -13.75 -3.23
C PHE A 256 -17.11 -14.30 -1.90
N GLU A 257 -16.24 -14.99 -1.18
CA GLU A 257 -16.55 -15.65 0.08
C GLU A 257 -15.54 -15.17 1.14
N PRO A 258 -15.92 -14.18 1.95
CA PRO A 258 -15.05 -13.69 3.02
C PRO A 258 -14.66 -14.81 3.97
N GLN A 259 -13.42 -14.82 4.41
CA GLN A 259 -12.91 -15.71 5.44
C GLN A 259 -12.57 -14.89 6.69
N VAL A 260 -12.75 -15.48 7.85
CA VAL A 260 -12.36 -14.92 9.15
C VAL A 260 -11.69 -15.99 9.99
N SER A 261 -10.83 -15.62 10.90
CA SER A 261 -10.22 -16.55 11.85
C SER A 261 -11.25 -17.15 12.79
N ASP A 262 -11.11 -18.43 13.10
CA ASP A 262 -11.93 -19.08 14.13
C ASP A 262 -11.61 -18.51 15.51
N SER A 263 -12.57 -18.53 16.42
CA SER A 263 -12.40 -18.01 17.79
C SER A 263 -11.32 -18.76 18.58
N ASP A 264 -11.09 -20.05 18.25
CA ASP A 264 -10.07 -20.92 18.83
C ASP A 264 -8.84 -21.10 17.93
N ALA A 265 -8.65 -20.24 16.92
CA ALA A 265 -7.50 -20.25 16.03
C ALA A 265 -6.18 -20.16 16.80
N LYS A 266 -5.16 -20.87 16.32
CA LYS A 266 -3.83 -20.88 16.95
C LYS A 266 -2.91 -19.88 16.29
N TYR A 267 -2.24 -19.08 17.12
CA TYR A 267 -1.25 -18.09 16.70
C TYR A 267 0.11 -18.46 17.27
N ALA A 268 1.18 -18.18 16.53
CA ALA A 268 2.56 -18.34 17.01
C ALA A 268 2.84 -17.43 18.22
N LYS A 269 2.21 -16.25 18.21
CA LYS A 269 2.31 -15.27 19.30
C LYS A 269 1.08 -14.37 19.30
N THR A 270 0.72 -13.84 20.46
CA THR A 270 -0.30 -12.80 20.63
C THR A 270 0.32 -11.60 21.32
N TYR A 271 0.08 -10.43 20.78
CA TYR A 271 0.40 -9.14 21.40
C TYR A 271 -0.89 -8.41 21.75
N GLU A 272 -0.87 -7.74 22.90
CA GLU A 272 -1.95 -6.88 23.37
C GLU A 272 -1.45 -5.43 23.42
N TYR A 273 -2.12 -4.53 22.73
CA TYR A 273 -1.76 -3.11 22.72
C TYR A 273 -2.97 -2.24 23.06
N ASP A 274 -2.87 -1.50 24.17
CA ASP A 274 -3.79 -0.39 24.46
C ASP A 274 -3.23 0.89 23.81
N VAL A 275 -3.95 1.38 22.81
CA VAL A 275 -3.52 2.55 22.02
C VAL A 275 -4.15 3.87 22.51
N SER A 276 -4.82 3.88 23.66
CA SER A 276 -5.49 5.09 24.19
C SER A 276 -4.55 6.26 24.45
N LYS A 277 -3.25 5.98 24.63
CA LYS A 277 -2.24 6.98 24.98
C LYS A 277 -1.13 7.12 23.93
N ILE A 278 -1.26 6.44 22.78
CA ILE A 278 -0.25 6.61 21.75
C ILE A 278 -0.35 8.03 21.17
N GLU A 279 0.82 8.64 20.98
CA GLU A 279 0.95 9.90 20.27
C GLU A 279 1.09 9.66 18.77
N PRO A 280 0.90 10.67 17.90
CA PRO A 280 1.32 10.59 16.52
C PRO A 280 2.78 10.14 16.43
N GLN A 281 3.08 9.22 15.52
CA GLN A 281 4.38 8.60 15.37
C GLN A 281 5.13 9.16 14.16
N VAL A 282 6.44 9.32 14.31
CA VAL A 282 7.32 9.78 13.23
C VAL A 282 8.49 8.82 13.07
N VAL A 283 8.70 8.36 11.84
CA VAL A 283 9.90 7.60 11.48
C VAL A 283 11.00 8.55 11.09
N VAL A 284 12.13 8.46 11.78
CA VAL A 284 13.27 9.37 11.62
C VAL A 284 14.28 8.78 10.62
N PRO A 285 14.79 9.59 9.66
CA PRO A 285 15.82 9.12 8.73
C PRO A 285 17.12 8.77 9.46
N PRO A 286 17.99 7.92 8.88
CA PRO A 286 17.83 7.31 7.55
C PRO A 286 17.14 5.94 7.59
N HIS A 287 16.72 5.45 8.74
CA HIS A 287 16.29 4.08 8.92
C HIS A 287 14.76 3.98 9.12
N ARG A 288 14.13 3.13 8.31
CA ARG A 288 12.67 2.91 8.31
C ARG A 288 12.09 2.43 9.66
N HIS A 289 12.93 1.90 10.53
CA HIS A 289 12.52 1.37 11.84
C HIS A 289 12.87 2.29 13.03
N THR A 290 13.41 3.49 12.79
CA THR A 290 13.67 4.47 13.85
C THR A 290 12.41 5.27 14.13
N VAL A 291 11.51 4.69 14.91
CA VAL A 291 10.23 5.31 15.28
C VAL A 291 10.39 6.14 16.54
N LYS A 292 9.79 7.32 16.55
CA LYS A 292 9.76 8.28 17.66
C LYS A 292 8.34 8.81 17.85
N ASN A 293 8.01 9.20 19.09
CA ASN A 293 6.82 10.00 19.33
C ASN A 293 6.99 11.38 18.70
N ILE A 294 5.88 12.00 18.31
CA ILE A 294 5.90 13.35 17.71
C ILE A 294 6.63 14.35 18.59
N ALA A 295 6.45 14.29 19.93
CA ALA A 295 7.09 15.16 20.89
C ALA A 295 8.63 15.14 20.84
N ASP A 296 9.23 14.01 20.45
CA ASP A 296 10.69 13.84 20.39
C ASP A 296 11.34 14.55 19.18
N VAL A 297 10.53 14.89 18.17
CA VAL A 297 11.00 15.46 16.88
C VAL A 297 10.31 16.75 16.51
N GLU A 298 9.36 17.20 17.32
CA GLU A 298 8.62 18.44 17.09
C GLU A 298 9.57 19.66 16.98
N GLY A 299 9.27 20.56 16.05
CA GLY A 299 10.11 21.74 15.79
C GLY A 299 11.21 21.51 14.74
N THR A 300 11.44 20.29 14.27
CA THR A 300 12.36 20.03 13.15
C THR A 300 11.86 20.74 11.89
N LYS A 301 12.64 21.71 11.36
CA LYS A 301 12.29 22.48 10.16
C LYS A 301 12.18 21.58 8.92
N ILE A 302 11.19 21.86 8.08
CA ILE A 302 10.97 21.16 6.82
C ILE A 302 10.92 22.12 5.66
N THR A 303 11.28 21.67 4.46
CA THR A 303 11.16 22.41 3.19
C THR A 303 10.07 21.81 2.30
N THR A 304 9.74 20.55 2.53
CA THR A 304 8.80 19.79 1.70
C THR A 304 7.90 18.92 2.56
N ALA A 305 6.65 18.80 2.16
CA ALA A 305 5.67 17.91 2.76
C ALA A 305 4.98 17.09 1.66
N PHE A 306 4.69 15.82 1.91
CA PHE A 306 4.07 14.95 0.92
C PHE A 306 2.99 14.04 1.51
N ILE A 307 1.79 14.08 0.93
CA ILE A 307 0.70 13.14 1.22
C ILE A 307 0.39 12.31 -0.02
N GLY A 308 0.50 10.98 0.10
CA GLY A 308 0.28 10.06 -1.02
C GLY A 308 1.00 8.73 -0.86
N SER A 309 1.20 8.00 -1.93
CA SER A 309 1.84 6.68 -2.03
C SER A 309 0.92 5.49 -1.76
N CYS A 310 1.50 4.27 -1.73
CA CYS A 310 0.76 3.03 -1.43
C CYS A 310 0.13 3.03 -0.03
N ALA A 311 0.75 3.70 0.94
CA ALA A 311 0.28 3.73 2.33
C ALA A 311 -0.72 4.85 2.63
N SER A 312 -0.97 5.78 1.69
CA SER A 312 -1.75 6.98 1.93
C SER A 312 -2.37 7.55 0.65
N GLY A 313 -3.05 8.71 0.74
CA GLY A 313 -3.69 9.37 -0.41
C GLY A 313 -5.06 8.78 -0.75
N ARG A 314 -5.69 8.06 0.18
CA ARG A 314 -7.07 7.59 0.11
C ARG A 314 -8.05 8.64 0.61
N ASP A 315 -9.32 8.33 0.52
CA ASP A 315 -10.41 9.24 0.87
C ASP A 315 -10.28 9.80 2.29
N ASP A 316 -10.09 8.94 3.30
CA ASP A 316 -9.97 9.36 4.71
C ASP A 316 -8.67 10.12 5.00
N ASP A 317 -7.59 9.80 4.30
CA ASP A 317 -6.31 10.52 4.39
C ASP A 317 -6.46 11.97 3.91
N LEU A 318 -7.15 12.15 2.78
CA LEU A 318 -7.37 13.46 2.17
C LEU A 318 -8.40 14.29 2.96
N ARG A 319 -9.45 13.63 3.52
CA ARG A 319 -10.40 14.28 4.44
C ARG A 319 -9.69 14.79 5.68
N MET A 320 -8.82 13.99 6.29
CA MET A 320 -8.05 14.39 7.47
C MET A 320 -7.11 15.56 7.15
N ALA A 321 -6.41 15.51 6.03
CA ALA A 321 -5.54 16.60 5.60
C ALA A 321 -6.35 17.90 5.37
N ALA A 322 -7.49 17.81 4.68
CA ALA A 322 -8.35 18.97 4.44
C ALA A 322 -8.91 19.55 5.74
N ARG A 323 -9.35 18.73 6.68
CA ARG A 323 -9.84 19.16 8.01
C ARG A 323 -8.78 19.99 8.75
N ILE A 324 -7.51 19.61 8.67
CA ILE A 324 -6.41 20.34 9.31
C ILE A 324 -6.08 21.61 8.54
N LEU A 325 -6.14 21.59 7.21
CA LEU A 325 -5.77 22.70 6.34
C LEU A 325 -6.88 23.75 6.15
N GLU A 326 -8.13 23.41 6.45
CA GLU A 326 -9.28 24.28 6.25
C GLU A 326 -9.09 25.65 6.91
N GLY A 327 -9.23 26.72 6.14
CA GLY A 327 -9.04 28.10 6.59
C GLY A 327 -7.59 28.48 6.91
N ARG A 328 -6.62 27.64 6.60
CA ARG A 328 -5.19 27.86 6.87
C ARG A 328 -4.38 27.79 5.57
N LYS A 329 -3.15 28.28 5.64
CA LYS A 329 -2.22 28.26 4.51
C LYS A 329 -0.99 27.41 4.84
N VAL A 330 -0.46 26.76 3.84
CA VAL A 330 0.87 26.13 3.91
C VAL A 330 1.91 27.20 4.17
N HIS A 331 2.90 26.91 5.02
CA HIS A 331 3.97 27.84 5.34
C HIS A 331 4.74 28.23 4.06
N PRO A 332 5.06 29.52 3.84
CA PRO A 332 5.68 29.99 2.59
C PRO A 332 7.00 29.31 2.21
N SER A 333 7.73 28.73 3.18
CA SER A 333 8.96 27.98 2.91
C SER A 333 8.76 26.51 2.62
N VAL A 334 7.51 26.01 2.59
CA VAL A 334 7.20 24.59 2.41
C VAL A 334 6.43 24.37 1.14
N MET A 335 6.83 23.36 0.37
CA MET A 335 6.04 22.84 -0.74
C MET A 335 5.26 21.61 -0.27
N LEU A 336 3.94 21.73 -0.13
CA LEU A 336 3.06 20.59 0.19
C LEU A 336 2.55 19.96 -1.10
N ASN A 337 3.01 18.75 -1.38
CA ASN A 337 2.50 17.93 -2.48
C ASN A 337 1.46 16.94 -1.98
N ILE A 338 0.32 16.86 -2.66
CA ILE A 338 -0.75 15.91 -2.37
C ILE A 338 -1.06 15.11 -3.62
N THR A 339 -0.97 13.79 -3.52
CA THR A 339 -1.24 12.88 -4.62
C THR A 339 -2.36 11.92 -4.23
N PRO A 340 -3.58 12.09 -4.76
CA PRO A 340 -4.66 11.12 -4.58
C PRO A 340 -4.25 9.75 -5.12
N GLY A 341 -4.64 8.69 -4.41
CA GLY A 341 -4.24 7.33 -4.77
C GLY A 341 -4.75 6.86 -6.13
N THR A 342 -6.00 7.24 -6.47
CA THR A 342 -6.63 6.90 -7.76
C THR A 342 -7.45 8.06 -8.30
N SER A 343 -7.78 7.99 -9.60
CA SER A 343 -8.73 8.94 -10.22
C SER A 343 -10.14 8.82 -9.62
N ASP A 344 -10.52 7.65 -9.12
CA ASP A 344 -11.82 7.46 -8.48
C ASP A 344 -11.82 8.10 -7.08
N THR A 345 -10.74 7.95 -6.30
CA THR A 345 -10.51 8.71 -5.06
C THR A 345 -10.60 10.22 -5.33
N MET A 346 -9.84 10.72 -6.32
CA MET A 346 -9.83 12.15 -6.65
C MET A 346 -11.23 12.67 -6.96
N ARG A 347 -12.02 11.94 -7.76
CA ARG A 347 -13.39 12.35 -8.09
C ARG A 347 -14.32 12.34 -6.88
N ARG A 348 -14.15 11.40 -5.93
CA ARG A 348 -14.98 11.36 -4.71
C ARG A 348 -14.68 12.56 -3.81
N VAL A 349 -13.44 12.78 -3.50
CA VAL A 349 -13.03 13.88 -2.61
C VAL A 349 -13.23 15.26 -3.26
N ASP A 350 -13.16 15.37 -4.59
CA ASP A 350 -13.53 16.59 -5.32
C ASP A 350 -15.01 16.94 -5.14
N LYS A 351 -15.89 15.95 -5.26
CA LYS A 351 -17.33 16.14 -5.01
C LYS A 351 -17.66 16.56 -3.58
N GLU A 352 -16.78 16.24 -2.63
CA GLU A 352 -16.89 16.64 -1.22
C GLU A 352 -16.30 18.05 -0.98
N GLY A 353 -15.74 18.72 -1.99
CA GLY A 353 -15.10 20.02 -1.87
C GLY A 353 -13.67 19.96 -1.32
N ILE A 354 -13.15 18.77 -1.05
CA ILE A 354 -11.83 18.58 -0.42
C ILE A 354 -10.70 19.10 -1.31
N ILE A 355 -10.77 18.87 -2.62
CA ILE A 355 -9.74 19.37 -3.55
C ILE A 355 -9.68 20.88 -3.50
N GLN A 356 -10.82 21.56 -3.46
CA GLN A 356 -10.89 23.01 -3.34
C GLN A 356 -10.23 23.50 -2.02
N THR A 357 -10.55 22.88 -0.89
CA THR A 357 -9.94 23.19 0.41
C THR A 357 -8.41 23.06 0.37
N LEU A 358 -7.90 21.99 -0.25
CA LEU A 358 -6.45 21.77 -0.38
C LEU A 358 -5.79 22.82 -1.27
N LEU A 359 -6.43 23.23 -2.37
CA LEU A 359 -5.94 24.30 -3.25
C LEU A 359 -5.98 25.67 -2.56
N GLU A 360 -7.05 25.96 -1.81
CA GLU A 360 -7.15 27.17 -1.01
C GLU A 360 -6.06 27.26 0.06
N ALA A 361 -5.64 26.12 0.60
CA ALA A 361 -4.49 26.05 1.52
C ALA A 361 -3.14 26.22 0.81
N GLU A 362 -3.10 26.41 -0.52
CA GLU A 362 -1.88 26.52 -1.34
C GLU A 362 -1.10 25.21 -1.44
N ALA A 363 -1.76 24.07 -1.30
CA ALA A 363 -1.15 22.77 -1.58
C ALA A 363 -1.06 22.51 -3.10
N TYR A 364 -0.01 21.81 -3.52
CA TYR A 364 0.16 21.35 -4.89
C TYR A 364 -0.51 19.99 -5.06
N VAL A 365 -1.71 19.97 -5.63
CA VAL A 365 -2.47 18.73 -5.86
C VAL A 365 -2.04 18.13 -7.20
N CYS A 366 -1.47 16.93 -7.16
CA CYS A 366 -0.93 16.24 -8.32
C CYS A 366 -1.94 15.28 -8.95
N ALA A 367 -1.64 14.82 -10.17
CA ALA A 367 -2.36 13.73 -10.79
C ALA A 367 -2.28 12.45 -9.93
N PRO A 368 -3.36 11.61 -9.90
CA PRO A 368 -3.37 10.38 -9.13
C PRO A 368 -2.23 9.42 -9.45
N GLY A 369 -1.67 8.80 -8.40
CA GLY A 369 -0.54 7.87 -8.56
C GLY A 369 0.31 7.67 -7.32
N CYS A 370 1.57 7.30 -7.51
CA CYS A 370 2.57 7.18 -6.44
C CYS A 370 3.13 8.52 -5.96
N GLY A 371 3.00 9.58 -6.75
CA GLY A 371 3.51 10.91 -6.42
C GLY A 371 5.01 10.95 -6.20
N MET A 372 5.42 11.65 -5.15
CA MET A 372 6.83 11.82 -4.80
C MET A 372 7.51 10.57 -4.21
N CYS A 373 6.75 9.54 -3.81
CA CYS A 373 7.29 8.39 -3.06
C CYS A 373 8.56 7.76 -3.69
N PRO A 374 8.66 7.59 -5.03
CA PRO A 374 9.88 7.12 -5.69
C PRO A 374 10.73 8.24 -6.30
N GLY A 375 10.57 9.48 -5.87
CA GLY A 375 11.26 10.64 -6.45
C GLY A 375 10.67 11.10 -7.79
N PHE A 376 9.36 10.86 -8.00
CA PHE A 376 8.66 11.31 -9.20
C PHE A 376 8.09 12.73 -9.02
N TYR A 377 7.73 13.38 -10.11
CA TYR A 377 7.16 14.73 -10.22
C TYR A 377 8.08 15.82 -9.64
N THR A 378 8.31 15.84 -8.34
CA THR A 378 9.10 16.83 -7.61
C THR A 378 10.11 16.10 -6.72
N PRO A 379 11.25 15.63 -7.29
CA PRO A 379 12.29 14.99 -6.49
C PRO A 379 12.90 15.99 -5.51
N LEU A 380 13.26 15.52 -4.32
CA LEU A 380 13.94 16.32 -3.33
C LEU A 380 15.34 16.73 -3.82
N ALA A 381 15.65 18.00 -3.63
CA ALA A 381 16.96 18.54 -3.89
C ALA A 381 17.94 18.24 -2.73
N LYS A 382 19.19 18.62 -2.93
CA LYS A 382 20.28 18.45 -1.96
C LYS A 382 19.95 19.12 -0.63
N ASN A 383 20.13 18.38 0.47
CA ASN A 383 19.91 18.85 1.85
C ASN A 383 18.46 19.27 2.19
N GLU A 384 17.48 18.97 1.36
CA GLU A 384 16.09 19.19 1.72
C GLU A 384 15.64 18.26 2.85
N VAL A 385 14.71 18.78 3.66
CA VAL A 385 14.07 18.03 4.74
C VAL A 385 12.59 17.89 4.42
N CYS A 386 12.14 16.65 4.28
CA CYS A 386 10.76 16.33 3.92
C CYS A 386 10.08 15.57 5.05
N ILE A 387 8.80 15.88 5.32
CA ILE A 387 7.89 14.96 6.03
C ILE A 387 6.90 14.38 5.05
N ALA A 388 6.74 13.05 5.06
CA ALA A 388 5.95 12.36 4.06
C ALA A 388 5.07 11.25 4.65
N SER A 389 3.90 11.02 4.07
CA SER A 389 3.09 9.83 4.34
C SER A 389 3.47 8.64 3.41
N SER A 390 4.63 8.69 2.78
CA SER A 390 5.16 7.63 1.93
C SER A 390 5.59 6.39 2.73
N THR A 391 6.05 5.36 2.03
CA THR A 391 6.34 4.05 2.66
C THR A 391 7.75 3.94 3.20
N THR A 392 8.74 4.57 2.58
CA THR A 392 10.17 4.39 2.88
C THR A 392 10.94 5.71 2.87
N ASN A 393 12.06 5.75 3.62
CA ASN A 393 12.87 6.93 3.84
C ASN A 393 14.39 6.71 3.72
N TYR A 394 14.82 5.63 3.05
CA TYR A 394 16.26 5.44 2.85
C TYR A 394 16.86 6.55 1.96
N PRO A 395 18.16 6.86 2.11
CA PRO A 395 18.83 7.89 1.34
C PRO A 395 18.61 7.76 -0.15
N GLY A 396 18.30 8.87 -0.81
CA GLY A 396 18.03 8.91 -2.23
C GLY A 396 16.65 8.36 -2.64
N ARG A 397 15.77 7.91 -1.74
CA ARG A 397 14.45 7.37 -2.10
C ARG A 397 13.56 8.35 -2.83
N MET A 398 13.53 9.59 -2.36
CA MET A 398 12.65 10.65 -2.88
C MET A 398 13.40 11.73 -3.66
N GLY A 399 14.68 11.53 -4.01
CA GLY A 399 15.50 12.50 -4.71
C GLY A 399 16.97 12.37 -4.38
N ASP A 400 17.61 13.47 -3.98
CA ASP A 400 19.03 13.49 -3.63
C ASP A 400 19.32 12.65 -2.36
N GLU A 401 20.48 11.99 -2.32
CA GLU A 401 20.89 11.12 -1.20
C GLU A 401 21.10 11.88 0.12
N SER A 402 21.39 13.18 0.04
CA SER A 402 21.56 14.04 1.22
C SER A 402 20.23 14.54 1.81
N ALA A 403 19.12 14.38 1.08
CA ALA A 403 17.81 14.76 1.57
C ALA A 403 17.36 13.86 2.72
N GLN A 404 16.75 14.46 3.73
CA GLN A 404 16.24 13.75 4.91
C GLN A 404 14.72 13.59 4.80
N VAL A 405 14.23 12.36 4.86
CA VAL A 405 12.81 12.05 4.78
C VAL A 405 12.32 11.49 6.12
N TYR A 406 11.51 12.27 6.81
CA TYR A 406 10.70 11.85 7.95
C TYR A 406 9.40 11.24 7.45
N LEU A 407 8.90 10.20 8.12
CA LEU A 407 7.62 9.61 7.75
C LEU A 407 6.60 9.80 8.88
N GLY A 408 5.42 10.29 8.54
CA GLY A 408 4.30 10.50 9.47
C GLY A 408 2.95 10.22 8.83
N SER A 409 1.89 10.28 9.62
CA SER A 409 0.52 10.18 9.10
C SER A 409 0.15 11.42 8.29
N PRO A 410 -0.88 11.35 7.41
CA PRO A 410 -1.42 12.51 6.70
C PRO A 410 -1.76 13.68 7.62
N ALA A 411 -2.26 13.40 8.82
CA ALA A 411 -2.51 14.43 9.83
C ALA A 411 -1.24 15.17 10.23
N THR A 412 -0.18 14.41 10.58
CA THR A 412 1.11 14.96 10.96
C THR A 412 1.76 15.75 9.82
N VAL A 413 1.64 15.27 8.59
CA VAL A 413 2.17 15.94 7.39
C VAL A 413 1.46 17.27 7.17
N ALA A 414 0.12 17.30 7.23
CA ALA A 414 -0.69 18.50 7.02
C ALA A 414 -0.38 19.58 8.08
N ALA A 415 -0.36 19.21 9.37
CA ALA A 415 -0.02 20.12 10.46
C ALA A 415 1.41 20.69 10.33
N SER A 416 2.36 19.84 9.96
CA SER A 416 3.76 20.25 9.75
C SER A 416 3.90 21.21 8.56
N ALA A 417 3.09 21.04 7.53
CA ALA A 417 3.11 21.92 6.36
C ALA A 417 2.63 23.35 6.71
N ILE A 418 1.69 23.51 7.65
CA ILE A 418 1.23 24.82 8.12
C ILE A 418 2.35 25.55 8.88
N GLU A 419 3.07 24.84 9.74
CA GLU A 419 4.07 25.42 10.64
C GLU A 419 5.48 25.56 10.03
N GLY A 420 5.76 24.89 8.90
CA GLY A 420 7.12 24.83 8.34
C GLY A 420 8.09 23.96 9.16
N LYS A 421 7.57 23.15 10.05
CA LYS A 421 8.32 22.26 10.95
C LYS A 421 7.45 21.09 11.38
N ILE A 422 8.07 19.99 11.79
CA ILE A 422 7.34 18.84 12.33
C ILE A 422 6.49 19.27 13.51
N THR A 423 5.18 19.00 13.45
CA THR A 423 4.20 19.53 14.37
C THR A 423 3.14 18.50 14.72
N ASP A 424 2.72 18.50 15.99
CA ASP A 424 1.66 17.63 16.49
C ASP A 424 0.30 18.03 15.87
N PRO A 425 -0.36 17.14 15.09
CA PRO A 425 -1.62 17.45 14.43
C PRO A 425 -2.78 17.69 15.39
N ARG A 426 -2.71 17.18 16.63
CA ARG A 426 -3.77 17.35 17.65
C ARG A 426 -4.01 18.81 18.01
N LYS A 427 -3.08 19.70 17.68
CA LYS A 427 -3.22 21.16 17.88
C LYS A 427 -4.23 21.80 16.93
N TYR A 428 -4.66 21.09 15.89
CA TYR A 428 -5.51 21.58 14.80
C TYR A 428 -6.88 20.91 14.70
N LEU A 429 -7.20 20.00 15.64
CA LEU A 429 -8.39 19.13 15.59
C LEU A 429 -9.37 19.38 16.74
#